data_5bb4ac963706ec0ff55061200296777b
#
_entry.id   5bb4ac963706ec0ff55061200296777b
#
_cell.length_a   1.000
_cell.length_b   1.000
_cell.length_c   1.000
_cell.angle_alpha   90.00
_cell.angle_beta   90.00
_cell.angle_gamma   90.00
#
_symmetry.space_group_name_H-M   'P 1'
#
loop_
_entity.id
_entity.type
_entity.pdbx_description
1 polymer ?
#
loop_
_entity_poly.entity_id
_entity_poly.type
_entity_poly.pdbx_seq_one_letter_code
_entity_poly.pdbx_strand_id
1 'polypeptide(L)'
;MKWMTRARPKTDRIACPWLIRGFIDPDAAIIYAHADEVIERARAEGARTFDAPGAEFTHRDNKCSFEVLIDEFDLAKDNPALMRLAKIVHAADIAADRGSDPLAAGLEAIGVGGLDVEADDQLLFERATFVYDALYAWCQREVGSRAT
;
A
#
# COMPACT_ATOMS: atom_id res chain seq x y z
N MET A 1 10.55 13.16 -5.04
CA MET A 1 11.19 11.88 -5.42
C MET A 1 10.23 11.05 -6.27
N LYS A 2 10.73 10.35 -7.27
CA LYS A 2 9.93 9.43 -8.07
C LYS A 2 9.90 8.05 -7.43
N TRP A 3 8.72 7.43 -7.43
CA TRP A 3 8.48 6.09 -6.91
C TRP A 3 7.72 5.30 -7.97
N MET A 4 8.19 4.12 -8.30
CA MET A 4 7.67 3.34 -9.42
C MET A 4 7.26 1.92 -8.98
N THR A 5 6.10 1.48 -9.50
CA THR A 5 5.59 0.13 -9.29
C THR A 5 4.86 -0.37 -10.54
N ARG A 6 4.32 -1.56 -10.45
CA ARG A 6 3.58 -2.19 -11.55
C ARG A 6 2.23 -1.55 -11.80
N ALA A 7 1.86 -1.47 -13.08
CA ALA A 7 0.54 -1.01 -13.54
C ALA A 7 -0.60 -1.88 -12.98
N ARG A 8 -1.81 -1.39 -13.11
CA ARG A 8 -3.07 -1.98 -12.63
C ARG A 8 -3.02 -2.26 -11.14
N PRO A 9 -2.97 -1.20 -10.30
CA PRO A 9 -2.79 -1.35 -8.86
C PRO A 9 -4.05 -1.80 -8.15
N LYS A 10 -3.86 -2.68 -7.18
CA LYS A 10 -4.87 -3.00 -6.17
C LYS A 10 -4.16 -3.25 -4.84
N THR A 11 -4.88 -3.15 -3.72
CA THR A 11 -4.40 -3.42 -2.37
C THR A 11 -3.03 -2.79 -2.09
N ASP A 12 -1.96 -3.57 -2.11
CA ASP A 12 -0.61 -3.11 -1.73
C ASP A 12 -0.09 -1.98 -2.63
N ARG A 13 -0.39 -2.01 -3.92
CA ARG A 13 0.04 -0.96 -4.86
C ARG A 13 -0.82 0.29 -4.83
N ILE A 14 -1.85 0.31 -3.97
CA ILE A 14 -2.60 1.51 -3.58
C ILE A 14 -2.18 1.92 -2.16
N ALA A 15 -2.10 0.96 -1.24
CA ALA A 15 -1.71 1.21 0.14
C ALA A 15 -0.30 1.78 0.26
N CYS A 16 0.66 1.24 -0.51
CA CYS A 16 2.05 1.73 -0.49
C CYS A 16 2.17 3.19 -0.92
N PRO A 17 1.63 3.63 -2.07
CA PRO A 17 1.71 5.06 -2.42
C PRO A 17 0.95 5.97 -1.45
N TRP A 18 -0.15 5.48 -0.87
CA TRP A 18 -0.83 6.21 0.19
C TRP A 18 0.10 6.42 1.40
N LEU A 19 0.79 5.37 1.82
CA LEU A 19 1.75 5.43 2.93
C LEU A 19 2.93 6.35 2.60
N ILE A 20 3.47 6.21 1.40
CA ILE A 20 4.61 7.02 0.94
C ILE A 20 4.26 8.51 1.02
N ARG A 21 3.15 8.94 0.44
CA ARG A 21 2.74 10.34 0.46
C ARG A 21 2.34 10.84 1.84
N GLY A 22 1.77 9.99 2.65
CA GLY A 22 1.31 10.40 3.98
C GLY A 22 2.40 10.44 5.04
N PHE A 23 3.42 9.59 4.93
CA PHE A 23 4.37 9.36 6.02
C PHE A 23 5.84 9.44 5.64
N ILE A 24 6.19 9.38 4.36
CA ILE A 24 7.59 9.29 3.92
C ILE A 24 7.98 10.47 3.04
N ASP A 25 7.24 10.72 1.97
CA ASP A 25 7.57 11.72 0.94
C ASP A 25 6.29 12.38 0.43
N PRO A 26 5.86 13.51 1.03
CA PRO A 26 4.61 14.19 0.65
C PRO A 26 4.55 14.61 -0.81
N ASP A 27 5.70 14.84 -1.45
CA ASP A 27 5.79 15.27 -2.83
C ASP A 27 6.10 14.12 -3.80
N ALA A 28 5.91 12.88 -3.36
CA ALA A 28 6.19 11.70 -4.16
C ALA A 28 5.41 11.69 -5.47
N ALA A 29 6.12 11.53 -6.59
CA ALA A 29 5.52 11.24 -7.88
C ALA A 29 5.40 9.72 -8.02
N ILE A 30 4.18 9.21 -8.06
CA ILE A 30 3.91 7.78 -8.18
C ILE A 30 3.76 7.43 -9.66
N ILE A 31 4.55 6.48 -10.13
CA ILE A 31 4.59 6.07 -11.53
C ILE A 31 4.22 4.60 -11.63
N TYR A 32 3.21 4.30 -12.44
CA TYR A 32 2.81 2.93 -12.74
C TYR A 32 3.37 2.54 -14.09
N ALA A 33 4.09 1.44 -14.16
CA ALA A 33 4.73 0.95 -15.37
C ALA A 33 4.42 -0.52 -15.59
N HIS A 34 4.59 -1.00 -16.81
CA HIS A 34 4.46 -2.42 -17.10
C HIS A 34 5.45 -3.23 -16.23
N ALA A 35 5.02 -4.37 -15.72
CA ALA A 35 5.80 -5.17 -14.78
C ALA A 35 7.23 -5.46 -15.27
N ASP A 36 7.39 -5.73 -16.57
CA ASP A 36 8.67 -6.05 -17.18
C ASP A 36 9.61 -4.84 -17.30
N GLU A 37 9.10 -3.63 -17.14
CA GLU A 37 9.84 -2.38 -17.36
C GLU A 37 10.19 -1.65 -16.08
N VAL A 38 9.60 -2.01 -14.94
CA VAL A 38 9.71 -1.26 -13.69
C VAL A 38 11.17 -1.01 -13.30
N ILE A 39 11.96 -2.07 -13.19
CA ILE A 39 13.33 -1.98 -12.66
C ILE A 39 14.23 -1.17 -13.59
N GLU A 40 14.17 -1.44 -14.90
CA GLU A 40 14.98 -0.76 -15.88
C GLU A 40 14.62 0.72 -16.00
N ARG A 41 13.32 1.02 -16.09
CA ARG A 41 12.85 2.40 -16.14
C ARG A 41 13.18 3.18 -14.86
N ALA A 42 13.00 2.55 -13.71
CA ALA A 42 13.31 3.19 -12.43
C ALA A 42 14.79 3.55 -12.36
N ARG A 43 15.66 2.68 -12.81
CA ARG A 43 17.11 2.95 -12.85
C ARG A 43 17.42 4.13 -13.76
N ALA A 44 16.81 4.18 -14.93
CA ALA A 44 17.02 5.26 -15.90
C ALA A 44 16.48 6.60 -15.42
N GLU A 45 15.36 6.60 -14.70
CA GLU A 45 14.68 7.82 -14.24
C GLU A 45 15.05 8.23 -12.81
N GLY A 46 15.90 7.47 -12.13
CA GLY A 46 16.27 7.73 -10.74
C GLY A 46 15.12 7.54 -9.75
N ALA A 47 14.22 6.61 -10.05
CA ALA A 47 13.07 6.33 -9.19
C ALA A 47 13.36 5.23 -8.18
N ARG A 48 12.73 5.31 -7.01
CA ARG A 48 12.69 4.20 -6.05
C ARG A 48 11.60 3.23 -6.49
N THR A 49 11.72 1.96 -6.13
CA THR A 49 10.81 0.91 -6.58
C THR A 49 10.12 0.21 -5.42
N PHE A 50 8.86 -0.16 -5.62
CA PHE A 50 8.10 -0.90 -4.61
C PHE A 50 7.11 -1.89 -5.25
N ASP A 51 6.81 -2.93 -4.52
CA ASP A 51 5.83 -3.97 -4.85
C ASP A 51 5.90 -4.48 -6.30
N ALA A 52 7.11 -4.86 -6.70
CA ALA A 52 7.39 -5.47 -8.00
C ALA A 52 8.55 -6.45 -7.85
N PRO A 53 8.67 -7.48 -8.73
CA PRO A 53 9.82 -8.38 -8.70
C PRO A 53 11.13 -7.60 -8.84
N GLY A 54 12.05 -7.80 -7.90
CA GLY A 54 13.34 -7.10 -7.88
C GLY A 54 13.31 -5.68 -7.33
N ALA A 55 12.16 -5.21 -6.88
CA ALA A 55 12.02 -3.86 -6.31
C ALA A 55 12.75 -3.72 -4.97
N GLU A 56 13.11 -2.48 -4.64
CA GLU A 56 13.77 -2.13 -3.38
C GLU A 56 12.90 -2.48 -2.17
N PHE A 57 11.61 -2.15 -2.25
CA PHE A 57 10.63 -2.44 -1.19
C PHE A 57 9.56 -3.38 -1.72
N THR A 58 9.75 -4.66 -1.49
CA THR A 58 8.81 -5.69 -1.94
C THR A 58 8.62 -6.74 -0.85
N HIS A 59 7.73 -7.69 -1.09
CA HIS A 59 7.43 -8.76 -0.13
C HIS A 59 8.71 -9.45 0.36
N ARG A 60 8.85 -9.61 1.67
CA ARG A 60 9.95 -10.38 2.29
C ARG A 60 9.57 -10.78 3.72
N ASP A 61 10.15 -11.88 4.18
CA ASP A 61 9.95 -12.36 5.56
C ASP A 61 8.47 -12.52 5.94
N ASN A 62 7.65 -12.99 5.00
CA ASN A 62 6.19 -13.16 5.13
C ASN A 62 5.45 -11.84 5.34
N LYS A 63 6.05 -10.71 4.96
CA LYS A 63 5.42 -9.38 5.00
C LYS A 63 5.11 -8.89 3.61
N CYS A 64 3.99 -8.17 3.48
CA CYS A 64 3.68 -7.48 2.23
C CYS A 64 4.52 -6.19 2.11
N SER A 65 4.52 -5.59 0.94
CA SER A 65 5.35 -4.40 0.67
C SER A 65 4.99 -3.22 1.58
N PHE A 66 3.72 -3.07 1.94
CA PHE A 66 3.26 -2.05 2.90
C PHE A 66 3.97 -2.20 4.25
N GLU A 67 4.03 -3.42 4.77
CA GLU A 67 4.72 -3.71 6.02
C GLU A 67 6.23 -3.50 5.92
N VAL A 68 6.81 -3.85 4.78
CA VAL A 68 8.24 -3.64 4.52
C VAL A 68 8.58 -2.15 4.57
N LEU A 69 7.76 -1.30 3.95
CA LEU A 69 7.95 0.16 4.02
C LEU A 69 7.82 0.69 5.44
N ILE A 70 6.86 0.21 6.20
CA ILE A 70 6.70 0.60 7.61
C ILE A 70 7.98 0.28 8.40
N ASP A 71 8.54 -0.91 8.21
CA ASP A 71 9.76 -1.32 8.91
C ASP A 71 10.97 -0.51 8.48
N GLU A 72 11.18 -0.34 7.17
CA GLU A 72 12.34 0.36 6.62
C GLU A 72 12.40 1.83 7.04
N PHE A 73 11.26 2.48 7.19
CA PHE A 73 11.17 3.88 7.57
C PHE A 73 10.77 4.10 9.04
N ASP A 74 10.72 3.02 9.81
CA ASP A 74 10.40 3.04 11.26
C ASP A 74 9.10 3.80 11.56
N LEU A 75 8.06 3.56 10.78
CA LEU A 75 6.81 4.31 10.86
C LEU A 75 5.85 3.81 11.93
N ALA A 76 6.03 2.57 12.39
CA ALA A 76 5.14 1.97 13.38
C ALA A 76 5.44 2.41 14.82
N LYS A 77 6.61 3.01 15.04
CA LYS A 77 7.00 3.49 16.34
C LYS A 77 6.01 4.55 16.82
N ASP A 78 5.42 4.30 17.97
CA ASP A 78 4.42 5.19 18.57
C ASP A 78 3.18 5.44 17.69
N ASN A 79 2.89 4.51 16.73
CA ASN A 79 1.72 4.62 15.86
C ASN A 79 0.93 3.30 15.81
N PRO A 80 0.17 2.97 16.87
CA PRO A 80 -0.62 1.74 16.90
C PRO A 80 -1.72 1.67 15.84
N ALA A 81 -2.25 2.81 15.40
CA ALA A 81 -3.25 2.86 14.33
C ALA A 81 -2.66 2.38 13.00
N LEU A 82 -1.43 2.79 12.69
CA LEU A 82 -0.75 2.34 11.48
C LEU A 82 -0.44 0.84 11.55
N MET A 83 -0.06 0.33 12.72
CA MET A 83 0.14 -1.11 12.93
C MET A 83 -1.17 -1.88 12.71
N ARG A 84 -2.30 -1.35 13.17
CA ARG A 84 -3.61 -1.96 12.94
C ARG A 84 -3.96 -1.99 11.46
N LEU A 85 -3.73 -0.88 10.76
CA LEU A 85 -3.96 -0.81 9.31
C LEU A 85 -3.06 -1.79 8.56
N ALA A 86 -1.80 -1.91 8.95
CA ALA A 86 -0.87 -2.85 8.34
C ALA A 86 -1.36 -4.30 8.43
N LYS A 87 -2.00 -4.66 9.52
CA LYS A 87 -2.58 -6.00 9.69
C LYS A 87 -3.72 -6.25 8.70
N ILE A 88 -4.57 -5.25 8.48
CA ILE A 88 -5.66 -5.33 7.51
C ILE A 88 -5.10 -5.47 6.09
N VAL A 89 -4.15 -4.62 5.73
CA VAL A 89 -3.53 -4.64 4.38
C VAL A 89 -2.82 -5.98 4.13
N HIS A 90 -2.06 -6.48 5.11
CA HIS A 90 -1.40 -7.78 5.02
C HIS A 90 -2.41 -8.89 4.70
N ALA A 91 -3.47 -8.97 5.49
CA ALA A 91 -4.49 -10.01 5.33
C ALA A 91 -5.23 -9.89 3.99
N ALA A 92 -5.43 -8.66 3.50
CA ALA A 92 -6.07 -8.43 2.21
C ALA A 92 -5.15 -8.78 1.04
N ASP A 93 -3.83 -8.54 1.17
CA ASP A 93 -2.87 -8.74 0.10
C ASP A 93 -2.35 -10.18 0.02
N ILE A 94 -2.15 -10.82 1.16
CA ILE A 94 -1.61 -12.19 1.24
C ILE A 94 -2.75 -13.18 1.41
N ALA A 95 -3.08 -13.89 0.33
CA ALA A 95 -4.24 -14.77 0.27
C ALA A 95 -4.26 -15.83 1.38
N ALA A 96 -3.10 -16.38 1.74
CA ALA A 96 -3.01 -17.40 2.78
C ALA A 96 -3.45 -16.88 4.15
N ASP A 97 -3.32 -15.57 4.38
CA ASP A 97 -3.62 -14.95 5.68
C ASP A 97 -4.94 -14.15 5.68
N ARG A 98 -5.74 -14.27 4.61
CA ARG A 98 -6.98 -13.47 4.46
C ARG A 98 -7.96 -13.68 5.59
N GLY A 99 -8.01 -14.86 6.16
CA GLY A 99 -8.87 -15.16 7.31
C GLY A 99 -8.40 -14.57 8.63
N SER A 100 -7.20 -13.98 8.69
CA SER A 100 -6.64 -13.47 9.94
C SER A 100 -7.21 -12.11 10.37
N ASP A 101 -7.97 -11.44 9.49
CA ASP A 101 -8.59 -10.16 9.80
C ASP A 101 -9.98 -10.05 9.15
N PRO A 102 -11.01 -9.65 9.91
CA PRO A 102 -12.39 -9.59 9.38
C PRO A 102 -12.59 -8.56 8.28
N LEU A 103 -11.73 -7.55 8.16
CA LEU A 103 -11.85 -6.51 7.13
C LEU A 103 -11.12 -6.85 5.83
N ALA A 104 -10.31 -7.89 5.83
CA ALA A 104 -9.45 -8.23 4.70
C ALA A 104 -10.21 -8.57 3.43
N ALA A 105 -11.25 -9.38 3.53
CA ALA A 105 -12.05 -9.78 2.37
C ALA A 105 -12.73 -8.58 1.71
N GLY A 106 -13.22 -7.64 2.51
CA GLY A 106 -13.82 -6.39 2.01
C GLY A 106 -12.82 -5.52 1.28
N LEU A 107 -11.66 -5.33 1.86
CA LEU A 107 -10.60 -4.53 1.23
C LEU A 107 -10.12 -5.17 -0.08
N GLU A 108 -9.94 -6.48 -0.11
CA GLU A 108 -9.60 -7.22 -1.32
C GLU A 108 -10.67 -7.05 -2.40
N ALA A 109 -11.94 -7.16 -2.04
CA ALA A 109 -13.06 -6.99 -2.97
C ALA A 109 -13.04 -5.59 -3.60
N ILE A 110 -12.79 -4.55 -2.81
CA ILE A 110 -12.66 -3.17 -3.29
C ILE A 110 -11.49 -3.06 -4.27
N GLY A 111 -10.35 -3.68 -3.95
CA GLY A 111 -9.18 -3.68 -4.82
C GLY A 111 -9.46 -4.31 -6.18
N VAL A 112 -10.11 -5.46 -6.20
CA VAL A 112 -10.46 -6.17 -7.44
C VAL A 112 -11.48 -5.35 -8.24
N GLY A 113 -12.56 -4.91 -7.58
CA GLY A 113 -13.62 -4.15 -8.25
C GLY A 113 -13.14 -2.80 -8.77
N GLY A 114 -12.19 -2.17 -8.09
CA GLY A 114 -11.59 -0.91 -8.53
C GLY A 114 -10.96 -1.01 -9.91
N LEU A 115 -10.34 -2.13 -10.24
CA LEU A 115 -9.76 -2.38 -11.56
C LEU A 115 -10.82 -2.36 -12.68
N ASP A 116 -12.04 -2.74 -12.36
CA ASP A 116 -13.13 -2.79 -13.32
C ASP A 116 -13.78 -1.42 -13.56
N VAL A 117 -13.75 -0.51 -12.57
CA VAL A 117 -14.43 0.78 -12.66
C VAL A 117 -13.54 1.92 -13.10
N GLU A 118 -12.22 1.76 -13.07
CA GLU A 118 -11.29 2.80 -13.48
C GLU A 118 -10.13 2.22 -14.29
N ALA A 119 -10.02 2.65 -15.54
CA ALA A 119 -8.96 2.18 -16.45
C ALA A 119 -7.64 2.93 -16.26
N ASP A 120 -7.67 4.17 -15.77
CA ASP A 120 -6.48 4.99 -15.55
C ASP A 120 -5.91 4.74 -14.16
N ASP A 121 -4.65 4.30 -14.09
CA ASP A 121 -4.02 3.91 -12.82
C ASP A 121 -3.83 5.10 -11.86
N GLN A 122 -3.52 6.29 -12.36
CA GLN A 122 -3.39 7.48 -11.52
C GLN A 122 -4.73 7.87 -10.91
N LEU A 123 -5.79 7.86 -11.71
CA LEU A 123 -7.14 8.14 -11.22
C LEU A 123 -7.60 7.08 -10.25
N LEU A 124 -7.28 5.82 -10.52
CA LEU A 124 -7.61 4.71 -9.62
C LEU A 124 -6.97 4.92 -8.25
N PHE A 125 -5.69 5.26 -8.21
CA PHE A 125 -5.00 5.57 -6.97
C PHE A 125 -5.66 6.76 -6.26
N GLU A 126 -5.90 7.86 -6.96
CA GLU A 126 -6.52 9.06 -6.38
C GLU A 126 -7.90 8.75 -5.77
N ARG A 127 -8.74 8.01 -6.48
CA ARG A 127 -10.07 7.62 -5.99
C ARG A 127 -9.98 6.67 -4.81
N ALA A 128 -9.06 5.70 -4.86
CA ALA A 128 -8.89 4.71 -3.80
C ALA A 128 -8.23 5.29 -2.54
N THR A 129 -7.58 6.42 -2.62
CA THR A 129 -6.98 7.11 -1.46
C THR A 129 -8.00 7.31 -0.34
N PHE A 130 -9.25 7.64 -0.68
CA PHE A 130 -10.32 7.80 0.32
C PHE A 130 -10.53 6.52 1.14
N VAL A 131 -10.44 5.35 0.53
CA VAL A 131 -10.63 4.07 1.23
C VAL A 131 -9.59 3.92 2.33
N TYR A 132 -8.33 4.21 2.04
CA TYR A 132 -7.25 4.10 3.02
C TYR A 132 -7.29 5.22 4.06
N ASP A 133 -7.66 6.43 3.68
CA ASP A 133 -7.91 7.52 4.63
C ASP A 133 -8.99 7.10 5.64
N ALA A 134 -10.10 6.55 5.15
CA ALA A 134 -11.20 6.12 5.99
C ALA A 134 -10.81 4.95 6.91
N LEU A 135 -10.10 3.96 6.37
CA LEU A 135 -9.61 2.83 7.17
C LEU A 135 -8.64 3.29 8.25
N TYR A 136 -7.73 4.19 7.93
CA TYR A 136 -6.79 4.71 8.91
C TYR A 136 -7.50 5.48 10.03
N ALA A 137 -8.45 6.33 9.67
CA ALA A 137 -9.28 7.05 10.66
C ALA A 137 -10.03 6.07 11.57
N TRP A 138 -10.59 5.00 10.98
CA TRP A 138 -11.25 3.95 11.77
C TRP A 138 -10.27 3.25 12.72
N CYS A 139 -9.06 2.94 12.25
CA CYS A 139 -8.01 2.36 13.09
C CYS A 139 -7.65 3.27 14.27
N GLN A 140 -7.57 4.57 14.03
CA GLN A 140 -7.31 5.55 15.11
C GLN A 140 -8.41 5.53 16.17
N ARG A 141 -9.66 5.43 15.75
CA ARG A 141 -10.80 5.32 16.68
C ARG A 141 -10.75 4.01 17.46
N GLU A 142 -10.45 2.90 16.79
CA GLU A 142 -10.38 1.58 17.42
C GLU A 142 -9.30 1.52 18.50
N VAL A 143 -8.08 1.97 18.20
CA VAL A 143 -7.01 1.96 19.18
C VAL A 143 -7.23 2.98 20.29
N GLY A 144 -7.85 4.12 20.01
CA GLY A 144 -8.26 5.09 21.02
C GLY A 144 -9.29 4.54 21.97
N SER A 145 -10.28 3.81 21.49
CA SER A 145 -11.30 3.15 22.31
C SER A 145 -10.70 2.10 23.24
N ARG A 146 -9.67 1.37 22.77
CA ARG A 146 -8.97 0.38 23.59
C ARG A 146 -8.10 1.01 24.67
N ALA A 147 -7.60 2.23 24.44
CA ALA A 147 -6.78 2.96 25.39
C ALA A 147 -7.59 3.55 26.54
N THR A 148 -8.90 3.65 26.40
CA THR A 148 -9.82 4.12 27.45
C THR A 148 -10.52 2.96 28.13
#